data_09bc18708e4e5483d18369eec5642106
#
_entry.id   09bc18708e4e5483d18369eec5642106
#
_cell.length_a   1.000
_cell.length_b   1.000
_cell.length_c   1.000
_cell.angle_alpha   90.00
_cell.angle_beta   90.00
_cell.angle_gamma   90.00
#
_symmetry.space_group_name_H-M   'P 1'
#
loop_
_entity.id
_entity.type
_entity.pdbx_description
1 polymer ?
#
loop_
_entity_poly.entity_id
_entity_poly.type
_entity_poly.pdbx_seq_one_letter_code
_entity_poly.pdbx_strand_id
1 'polypeptide(L)'
;MSNKIEDKGIIVLMYHRFEENKYPSTNIRMVDFIKHINLIKKNNFIFVDANNFESNLLNLKKEQKILLTIDDAFKSFYDQAWPILKNSKIPFILFVNTREVGSNGYMTWDQIKEISKEKFAHIGNHSYSHDYLVDKGEEEITNDINLAIADFKKNLGYNSPFFSYPFG
;
A
#
# COMPACT_ATOMS: atom_id res chain seq x y z
N MET A 1 10.09 -34.02 -22.30
CA MET A 1 9.25 -33.49 -21.18
C MET A 1 9.14 -32.00 -21.40
N SER A 2 7.96 -31.51 -21.78
CA SER A 2 7.71 -30.08 -21.95
C SER A 2 7.73 -29.44 -20.57
N ASN A 3 8.73 -28.62 -20.26
CA ASN A 3 8.67 -27.71 -19.13
C ASN A 3 7.52 -26.73 -19.37
N LYS A 4 6.35 -27.00 -18.79
CA LYS A 4 5.31 -25.99 -18.65
C LYS A 4 5.97 -24.84 -17.88
N ILE A 5 6.20 -23.72 -18.55
CA ILE A 5 6.52 -22.46 -17.90
C ILE A 5 5.22 -22.12 -17.17
N GLU A 6 5.20 -22.34 -15.85
CA GLU A 6 4.10 -21.84 -15.01
C GLU A 6 4.16 -20.32 -15.07
N ASP A 7 3.09 -19.70 -15.55
CA ASP A 7 2.94 -18.25 -15.54
C ASP A 7 2.93 -17.79 -14.09
N LYS A 8 4.00 -17.13 -13.66
CA LYS A 8 4.14 -16.60 -12.31
C LYS A 8 3.37 -15.28 -12.22
N GLY A 9 2.32 -15.25 -11.41
CA GLY A 9 1.55 -14.03 -11.13
C GLY A 9 2.36 -12.98 -10.36
N ILE A 10 1.72 -11.86 -10.05
CA ILE A 10 2.25 -10.85 -9.13
C ILE A 10 1.76 -11.21 -7.72
N ILE A 11 2.68 -11.39 -6.78
CA ILE A 11 2.35 -11.57 -5.36
C ILE A 11 2.21 -10.17 -4.75
N VAL A 12 1.09 -9.91 -4.09
CA VAL A 12 0.89 -8.68 -3.31
C VAL A 12 1.21 -8.99 -1.86
N LEU A 13 2.16 -8.25 -1.28
CA LEU A 13 2.48 -8.31 0.13
C LEU A 13 1.91 -7.06 0.81
N MET A 14 0.91 -7.26 1.64
CA MET A 14 0.20 -6.22 2.37
C MET A 14 0.75 -6.10 3.80
N TYR A 15 1.01 -4.87 4.22
CA TYR A 15 1.42 -4.51 5.57
C TYR A 15 0.55 -3.38 6.11
N HIS A 16 0.51 -3.21 7.45
CA HIS A 16 -0.22 -2.13 8.10
C HIS A 16 0.67 -1.42 9.13
N ARG A 17 0.93 -2.07 10.27
CA ARG A 17 1.65 -1.53 11.43
C ARG A 17 3.05 -2.11 11.55
N PHE A 18 3.96 -1.33 12.17
CA PHE A 18 5.36 -1.71 12.36
C PHE A 18 5.76 -1.46 13.80
N GLU A 19 6.28 -2.48 14.50
CA GLU A 19 6.69 -2.43 15.91
C GLU A 19 5.55 -2.06 16.89
N GLU A 20 4.30 -2.27 16.53
CA GLU A 20 3.15 -2.03 17.38
C GLU A 20 2.58 -3.32 17.97
N ASN A 21 3.28 -3.94 18.92
CA ASN A 21 2.95 -5.26 19.49
C ASN A 21 1.55 -5.34 20.14
N LYS A 22 0.93 -4.21 20.42
CA LYS A 22 -0.46 -4.14 20.92
C LYS A 22 -1.48 -4.65 19.89
N TYR A 23 -1.12 -4.66 18.60
CA TYR A 23 -2.01 -5.04 17.49
C TYR A 23 -1.41 -6.20 16.68
N PRO A 24 -1.31 -7.41 17.27
CA PRO A 24 -0.51 -8.51 16.70
C PRO A 24 -1.02 -9.01 15.34
N SER A 25 -2.31 -8.86 15.03
CA SER A 25 -2.90 -9.32 13.76
C SER A 25 -2.53 -8.47 12.55
N THR A 26 -2.17 -7.20 12.76
CA THR A 26 -1.83 -6.24 11.70
C THR A 26 -0.41 -5.69 11.81
N ASN A 27 0.37 -6.18 12.79
CA ASN A 27 1.71 -5.71 13.10
C ASN A 27 2.79 -6.63 12.55
N ILE A 28 3.89 -6.04 12.09
CA ILE A 28 5.12 -6.75 11.80
C ILE A 28 6.29 -6.11 12.57
N ARG A 29 7.22 -6.94 13.07
CA ARG A 29 8.47 -6.43 13.65
C ARG A 29 9.41 -6.03 12.53
N MET A 30 10.18 -4.96 12.73
CA MET A 30 11.12 -4.48 11.72
C MET A 30 12.17 -5.53 11.33
N VAL A 31 12.60 -6.36 12.27
CA VAL A 31 13.54 -7.45 11.97
C VAL A 31 12.97 -8.43 10.94
N ASP A 32 11.67 -8.72 10.99
CA ASP A 32 11.01 -9.64 10.06
C ASP A 32 10.69 -8.93 8.73
N PHE A 33 10.27 -7.66 8.76
CA PHE A 33 10.11 -6.86 7.55
C PHE A 33 11.42 -6.77 6.74
N ILE A 34 12.55 -6.49 7.40
CA ILE A 34 13.87 -6.45 6.75
C ILE A 34 14.24 -7.82 6.17
N LYS A 35 13.93 -8.92 6.88
CA LYS A 35 14.13 -10.28 6.34
C LYS A 35 13.31 -10.52 5.07
N HIS A 36 12.04 -10.07 5.03
CA HIS A 36 11.20 -10.18 3.83
C HIS A 36 11.83 -9.44 2.65
N ILE A 37 12.23 -8.18 2.84
CA ILE A 37 12.90 -7.39 1.80
C ILE A 37 14.20 -8.07 1.30
N ASN A 38 15.01 -8.58 2.23
CA ASN A 38 16.26 -9.26 1.87
C ASN A 38 16.01 -10.59 1.14
N LEU A 39 14.96 -11.34 1.54
CA LEU A 39 14.58 -12.59 0.88
C LEU A 39 14.14 -12.34 -0.57
N ILE A 40 13.33 -11.29 -0.79
CA ILE A 40 12.89 -10.87 -2.13
C ILE A 40 14.09 -10.55 -3.01
N LYS A 41 15.02 -9.71 -2.50
CA LYS A 41 16.25 -9.33 -3.21
C LYS A 41 17.16 -10.54 -3.48
N LYS A 42 17.38 -11.40 -2.49
CA LYS A 42 18.24 -12.59 -2.60
C LYS A 42 17.76 -13.58 -3.66
N ASN A 43 16.43 -13.69 -3.85
CA ASN A 43 15.84 -14.58 -4.84
C ASN A 43 15.62 -13.91 -6.21
N ASN A 44 16.15 -12.71 -6.41
CA ASN A 44 16.00 -11.93 -7.65
C ASN A 44 14.53 -11.69 -8.04
N PHE A 45 13.63 -11.57 -7.05
CA PHE A 45 12.25 -11.18 -7.29
C PHE A 45 12.20 -9.68 -7.60
N ILE A 46 11.31 -9.28 -8.49
CA ILE A 46 11.18 -7.90 -8.95
C ILE A 46 10.11 -7.18 -8.16
N PHE A 47 10.46 -6.05 -7.55
CA PHE A 47 9.46 -5.12 -7.01
C PHE A 47 8.77 -4.38 -8.15
N VAL A 48 7.44 -4.46 -8.18
CA VAL A 48 6.59 -3.85 -9.23
C VAL A 48 6.20 -2.45 -8.80
N ASP A 49 6.42 -1.48 -9.68
CA ASP A 49 5.81 -0.17 -9.57
C ASP A 49 4.34 -0.24 -9.99
N ALA A 50 3.44 0.37 -9.20
CA ALA A 50 2.00 0.29 -9.43
C ALA A 50 1.56 0.86 -10.78
N ASN A 51 2.24 1.88 -11.31
CA ASN A 51 1.96 2.43 -12.64
C ASN A 51 2.22 1.41 -13.77
N ASN A 52 3.06 0.42 -13.50
CA ASN A 52 3.40 -0.63 -14.45
C ASN A 52 2.70 -1.96 -14.14
N PHE A 53 1.70 -1.98 -13.23
CA PHE A 53 1.04 -3.20 -12.77
C PHE A 53 0.45 -4.01 -13.92
N GLU A 54 -0.37 -3.39 -14.76
CA GLU A 54 -1.02 -4.06 -15.89
C GLU A 54 0.00 -4.63 -16.89
N SER A 55 0.99 -3.83 -17.30
CA SER A 55 2.04 -4.28 -18.22
C SER A 55 2.88 -5.42 -17.64
N ASN A 56 3.10 -5.41 -16.32
CA ASN A 56 3.77 -6.50 -15.62
C ASN A 56 2.92 -7.75 -15.50
N LEU A 57 1.59 -7.60 -15.34
CA LEU A 57 0.64 -8.73 -15.31
C LEU A 57 0.54 -9.42 -16.68
N LEU A 58 0.53 -8.64 -17.77
CA LEU A 58 0.52 -9.17 -19.13
C LEU A 58 1.85 -9.80 -19.55
N ASN A 59 2.93 -9.56 -18.81
CA ASN A 59 4.29 -10.00 -19.15
C ASN A 59 4.89 -10.87 -18.02
N LEU A 60 4.25 -12.00 -17.73
CA LEU A 60 4.58 -12.89 -16.60
C LEU A 60 5.81 -13.80 -16.86
N LYS A 61 6.72 -13.41 -17.75
CA LYS A 61 7.87 -14.24 -18.14
C LYS A 61 8.93 -14.34 -17.02
N LYS A 62 9.17 -15.58 -16.59
CA LYS A 62 10.36 -16.07 -15.85
C LYS A 62 10.62 -15.53 -14.43
N GLU A 63 10.25 -14.31 -14.08
CA GLU A 63 10.65 -13.69 -12.82
C GLU A 63 9.44 -13.54 -11.90
N GLN A 64 9.59 -13.93 -10.63
CA GLN A 64 8.56 -13.67 -9.64
C GLN A 64 8.48 -12.17 -9.36
N LYS A 65 7.27 -11.62 -9.39
CA LYS A 65 7.00 -10.21 -9.19
C LYS A 65 6.28 -9.97 -7.87
N ILE A 66 6.67 -8.92 -7.17
CA ILE A 66 6.13 -8.55 -5.86
C ILE A 66 5.64 -7.11 -5.92
N LEU A 67 4.39 -6.87 -5.54
CA LEU A 67 3.87 -5.54 -5.24
C LEU A 67 3.77 -5.38 -3.72
N LEU A 68 4.28 -4.28 -3.19
CA LEU A 68 4.09 -3.94 -1.79
C LEU A 68 2.90 -3.00 -1.62
N THR A 69 2.03 -3.29 -0.66
CA THR A 69 0.98 -2.38 -0.21
C THR A 69 1.06 -2.15 1.29
N ILE A 70 0.77 -0.93 1.70
CA ILE A 70 0.74 -0.50 3.10
C ILE A 70 -0.64 0.11 3.33
N ASP A 71 -1.43 -0.46 4.21
CA ASP A 71 -2.79 -0.01 4.43
C ASP A 71 -2.90 0.88 5.68
N ASP A 72 -3.93 1.71 5.74
CA ASP A 72 -4.35 2.58 6.84
C ASP A 72 -3.52 3.84 7.09
N ALA A 73 -2.34 3.98 6.53
CA ALA A 73 -1.43 5.11 6.80
C ALA A 73 -1.10 5.30 8.30
N PHE A 74 -0.83 4.20 9.02
CA PHE A 74 -0.39 4.28 10.41
C PHE A 74 0.95 5.01 10.55
N LYS A 75 1.08 5.79 11.62
CA LYS A 75 2.30 6.55 11.91
C LYS A 75 3.53 5.65 12.05
N SER A 76 3.36 4.42 12.53
CA SER A 76 4.45 3.45 12.66
C SER A 76 5.08 3.06 11.33
N PHE A 77 4.33 3.06 10.23
CA PHE A 77 4.92 2.90 8.89
C PHE A 77 5.89 4.06 8.58
N TYR A 78 5.45 5.30 8.79
CA TYR A 78 6.29 6.47 8.49
C TYR A 78 7.56 6.48 9.35
N ASP A 79 7.42 6.17 10.65
CA ASP A 79 8.54 6.23 11.59
C ASP A 79 9.55 5.08 11.40
N GLN A 80 9.10 3.88 10.98
CA GLN A 80 9.91 2.66 11.00
C GLN A 80 10.29 2.16 9.59
N ALA A 81 9.31 1.92 8.71
CA ALA A 81 9.55 1.24 7.44
C ALA A 81 9.82 2.21 6.27
N TRP A 82 9.20 3.38 6.27
CA TRP A 82 9.38 4.39 5.23
C TRP A 82 10.84 4.75 4.97
N PRO A 83 11.70 5.03 5.99
CA PRO A 83 13.11 5.34 5.77
C PRO A 83 13.86 4.25 4.99
N ILE A 84 13.50 2.97 5.21
CA ILE A 84 14.12 1.82 4.53
C ILE A 84 13.67 1.76 3.07
N LEU A 85 12.37 1.90 2.81
CA LEU A 85 11.81 1.89 1.45
C LEU A 85 12.35 3.09 0.65
N LYS A 86 12.41 4.27 1.26
CA LYS A 86 12.96 5.50 0.67
C LYS A 86 14.41 5.32 0.25
N ASN A 87 15.26 4.87 1.17
CA ASN A 87 16.68 4.68 0.91
C ASN A 87 16.95 3.63 -0.19
N SER A 88 16.14 2.58 -0.23
CA SER A 88 16.25 1.50 -1.22
C SER A 88 15.47 1.75 -2.51
N LYS A 89 14.67 2.82 -2.59
CA LYS A 89 13.76 3.16 -3.69
C LYS A 89 12.84 2.00 -4.06
N ILE A 90 12.35 1.27 -3.06
CA ILE A 90 11.45 0.13 -3.26
C ILE A 90 10.03 0.65 -3.51
N PRO A 91 9.40 0.32 -4.66
CA PRO A 91 8.06 0.78 -4.97
C PRO A 91 7.00 0.15 -4.07
N PHE A 92 5.97 0.94 -3.73
CA PHE A 92 4.82 0.51 -2.94
C PHE A 92 3.61 1.42 -3.17
N ILE A 93 2.43 0.97 -2.73
CA ILE A 93 1.23 1.79 -2.60
C ILE A 93 0.92 1.96 -1.11
N LEU A 94 0.72 3.21 -0.68
CA LEU A 94 0.18 3.55 0.63
C LEU A 94 -1.32 3.83 0.48
N PHE A 95 -2.18 2.95 0.97
CA PHE A 95 -3.63 3.15 0.98
C PHE A 95 -4.05 3.92 2.23
N VAL A 96 -4.78 5.01 2.03
CA VAL A 96 -5.11 5.99 3.07
C VAL A 96 -6.61 6.04 3.31
N ASN A 97 -7.05 5.71 4.53
CA ASN A 97 -8.38 6.01 5.03
C ASN A 97 -8.40 7.44 5.56
N THR A 98 -9.04 8.36 4.83
CA THR A 98 -8.78 9.79 4.99
C THR A 98 -9.32 10.38 6.28
N ARG A 99 -10.36 9.80 6.89
CA ARG A 99 -10.93 10.25 8.17
C ARG A 99 -9.92 10.22 9.32
N GLU A 100 -9.05 9.23 9.32
CA GLU A 100 -8.12 9.02 10.44
C GLU A 100 -6.82 9.83 10.30
N VAL A 101 -6.57 10.44 9.13
CA VAL A 101 -5.34 11.22 8.90
C VAL A 101 -5.22 12.36 9.90
N GLY A 102 -4.11 12.39 10.64
CA GLY A 102 -3.81 13.36 11.68
C GLY A 102 -4.33 12.97 13.07
N SER A 103 -5.09 11.90 13.20
CA SER A 103 -5.48 11.36 14.50
C SER A 103 -4.33 10.61 15.17
N ASN A 104 -4.50 10.28 16.46
CA ASN A 104 -3.46 9.60 17.22
C ASN A 104 -3.14 8.22 16.65
N GLY A 105 -1.87 7.99 16.36
CA GLY A 105 -1.39 6.73 15.77
C GLY A 105 -1.40 6.69 14.24
N TYR A 106 -1.92 7.73 13.57
CA TYR A 106 -1.95 7.85 12.12
C TYR A 106 -1.00 8.94 11.60
N MET A 107 -0.67 8.87 10.34
CA MET A 107 0.14 9.87 9.67
C MET A 107 -0.64 11.18 9.50
N THR A 108 0.09 12.29 9.42
CA THR A 108 -0.45 13.58 9.00
C THR A 108 -0.45 13.71 7.48
N TRP A 109 -1.26 14.63 6.93
CA TRP A 109 -1.22 14.95 5.50
C TRP A 109 0.16 15.44 5.03
N ASP A 110 0.93 16.12 5.89
CA ASP A 110 2.28 16.56 5.52
C ASP A 110 3.25 15.38 5.35
N GLN A 111 3.13 14.35 6.20
CA GLN A 111 3.89 13.11 6.06
C GLN A 111 3.50 12.35 4.79
N ILE A 112 2.20 12.26 4.48
CA ILE A 112 1.70 11.64 3.25
C ILE A 112 2.17 12.43 2.01
N LYS A 113 2.15 13.78 2.06
CA LYS A 113 2.70 14.64 1.01
C LYS A 113 4.20 14.43 0.81
N GLU A 114 4.97 14.24 1.88
CA GLU A 114 6.39 13.93 1.75
C GLU A 114 6.60 12.64 0.95
N ILE A 115 5.88 11.57 1.31
CA ILE A 115 5.94 10.28 0.61
C ILE A 115 5.55 10.43 -0.85
N SER A 116 4.47 11.16 -1.15
CA SER A 116 3.93 11.31 -2.51
C SER A 116 4.86 12.03 -3.49
N LYS A 117 5.92 12.68 -3.00
CA LYS A 117 6.95 13.33 -3.85
C LYS A 117 7.91 12.32 -4.47
N GLU A 118 8.00 11.13 -3.93
CA GLU A 118 8.88 10.08 -4.44
C GLU A 118 8.21 9.32 -5.59
N LYS A 119 8.89 9.20 -6.73
CA LYS A 119 8.33 8.60 -7.95
C LYS A 119 7.93 7.13 -7.81
N PHE A 120 8.53 6.42 -6.86
CA PHE A 120 8.27 5.01 -6.58
C PHE A 120 7.21 4.79 -5.50
N ALA A 121 6.70 5.85 -4.88
CA ALA A 121 5.67 5.78 -3.84
C ALA A 121 4.34 6.29 -4.38
N HIS A 122 3.31 5.46 -4.31
CA HIS A 122 1.98 5.79 -4.78
C HIS A 122 1.03 5.90 -3.59
N ILE A 123 0.14 6.90 -3.62
CA ILE A 123 -0.88 7.05 -2.58
C ILE A 123 -2.21 6.57 -3.13
N GLY A 124 -2.78 5.53 -2.50
CA GLY A 124 -4.05 4.91 -2.84
C GLY A 124 -5.18 5.35 -1.91
N ASN A 125 -6.42 5.29 -2.39
CA ASN A 125 -7.62 5.56 -1.61
C ASN A 125 -8.07 4.27 -0.88
N HIS A 126 -8.30 4.37 0.44
CA HIS A 126 -8.79 3.27 1.30
C HIS A 126 -10.11 3.63 1.97
N SER A 127 -11.00 4.30 1.23
CA SER A 127 -12.23 4.93 1.69
C SER A 127 -12.01 6.11 2.65
N TYR A 128 -13.12 6.76 3.05
CA TYR A 128 -13.08 7.79 4.08
C TYR A 128 -13.14 7.17 5.47
N SER A 129 -14.17 6.37 5.73
CA SER A 129 -14.52 5.87 7.07
C SER A 129 -13.75 4.62 7.51
N HIS A 130 -13.18 3.87 6.56
CA HIS A 130 -12.67 2.52 6.77
C HIS A 130 -13.75 1.54 7.30
N ASP A 131 -15.01 1.77 6.93
CA ASP A 131 -16.10 0.85 7.26
C ASP A 131 -16.11 -0.38 6.34
N TYR A 132 -16.81 -1.45 6.76
CA TYR A 132 -17.02 -2.64 5.95
C TYR A 132 -18.04 -2.33 4.85
N LEU A 133 -17.56 -1.97 3.65
CA LEU A 133 -18.37 -1.39 2.58
C LEU A 133 -19.46 -2.35 2.05
N VAL A 134 -19.25 -3.68 2.13
CA VAL A 134 -20.23 -4.65 1.63
C VAL A 134 -21.56 -4.64 2.42
N ASP A 135 -21.54 -4.11 3.64
CA ASP A 135 -22.74 -3.99 4.49
C ASP A 135 -23.47 -2.64 4.29
N LYS A 136 -22.96 -1.78 3.41
CA LYS A 136 -23.49 -0.43 3.16
C LYS A 136 -24.38 -0.40 1.93
N GLY A 137 -25.33 0.53 1.93
CA GLY A 137 -26.11 0.87 0.74
C GLY A 137 -25.29 1.67 -0.29
N GLU A 138 -25.73 1.66 -1.55
CA GLU A 138 -25.05 2.35 -2.65
C GLU A 138 -24.82 3.84 -2.36
N GLU A 139 -25.80 4.53 -1.78
CA GLU A 139 -25.69 5.95 -1.42
C GLU A 139 -24.62 6.19 -0.36
N GLU A 140 -24.55 5.33 0.67
CA GLU A 140 -23.56 5.42 1.74
C GLU A 140 -22.16 5.19 1.21
N ILE A 141 -21.96 4.16 0.35
CA ILE A 141 -20.69 3.86 -0.30
C ILE A 141 -20.25 5.03 -1.17
N THR A 142 -21.17 5.56 -1.99
CA THR A 142 -20.89 6.69 -2.87
C THR A 142 -20.47 7.93 -2.08
N ASN A 143 -21.17 8.22 -0.99
CA ASN A 143 -20.84 9.35 -0.13
C ASN A 143 -19.48 9.18 0.55
N ASP A 144 -19.18 8.02 1.10
CA ASP A 144 -17.90 7.70 1.73
C ASP A 144 -16.73 7.88 0.77
N ILE A 145 -16.83 7.30 -0.43
CA ILE A 145 -15.80 7.43 -1.45
C ILE A 145 -15.63 8.88 -1.92
N ASN A 146 -16.73 9.64 -2.08
CA ASN A 146 -16.66 11.05 -2.47
C ASN A 146 -15.99 11.92 -1.40
N LEU A 147 -16.21 11.66 -0.11
CA LEU A 147 -15.50 12.33 0.97
C LEU A 147 -13.99 12.07 0.90
N ALA A 148 -13.57 10.83 0.70
CA ALA A 148 -12.16 10.51 0.52
C ALA A 148 -11.56 11.22 -0.71
N ILE A 149 -12.26 11.22 -1.85
CA ILE A 149 -11.84 11.94 -3.07
C ILE A 149 -11.66 13.43 -2.80
N ALA A 150 -12.59 14.05 -2.06
CA ALA A 150 -12.50 15.46 -1.70
C ALA A 150 -11.26 15.76 -0.84
N ASP A 151 -10.95 14.88 0.13
CA ASP A 151 -9.75 14.99 0.96
C ASP A 151 -8.46 14.84 0.15
N PHE A 152 -8.41 13.89 -0.78
CA PHE A 152 -7.28 13.74 -1.70
C PHE A 152 -7.07 15.00 -2.55
N LYS A 153 -8.12 15.51 -3.18
CA LYS A 153 -8.05 16.76 -3.96
C LYS A 153 -7.58 17.94 -3.14
N LYS A 154 -8.14 18.11 -1.94
CA LYS A 154 -7.79 19.20 -1.02
C LYS A 154 -6.33 19.14 -0.59
N ASN A 155 -5.82 17.95 -0.24
CA ASN A 155 -4.52 17.79 0.40
C ASN A 155 -3.39 17.46 -0.58
N LEU A 156 -3.65 16.66 -1.62
CA LEU A 156 -2.64 16.21 -2.58
C LEU A 156 -2.79 16.85 -3.96
N GLY A 157 -3.94 17.49 -4.26
CA GLY A 157 -4.20 18.13 -5.55
C GLY A 157 -4.65 17.20 -6.67
N TYR A 158 -4.85 15.92 -6.40
CA TYR A 158 -5.29 14.91 -7.38
C TYR A 158 -6.18 13.84 -6.75
N ASN A 159 -6.84 13.04 -7.60
CA ASN A 159 -7.49 11.80 -7.20
C ASN A 159 -6.51 10.63 -7.40
N SER A 160 -6.48 9.69 -6.45
CA SER A 160 -5.74 8.46 -6.64
C SER A 160 -6.39 7.59 -7.72
N PRO A 161 -5.60 6.98 -8.63
CA PRO A 161 -6.09 5.95 -9.54
C PRO A 161 -6.19 4.57 -8.88
N PHE A 162 -5.70 4.43 -7.63
CA PHE A 162 -5.68 3.18 -6.88
C PHE A 162 -6.69 3.21 -5.76
N PHE A 163 -7.43 2.10 -5.60
CA PHE A 163 -8.39 1.90 -4.53
C PHE A 163 -8.18 0.50 -3.91
N SER A 164 -8.25 0.43 -2.59
CA SER A 164 -8.31 -0.82 -1.84
C SER A 164 -9.55 -0.82 -0.96
N TYR A 165 -10.32 -1.90 -1.00
CA TYR A 165 -11.49 -2.06 -0.12
C TYR A 165 -11.02 -2.32 1.32
N PRO A 166 -11.54 -1.58 2.34
CA PRO A 166 -11.36 -1.96 3.73
C PRO A 166 -11.85 -3.41 3.95
N PHE A 167 -11.04 -4.18 4.66
CA PHE A 167 -11.30 -5.61 4.97
C PHE A 167 -11.32 -6.58 3.77
N GLY A 168 -11.18 -6.14 2.55
CA GLY A 168 -11.11 -6.96 1.34
C GLY A 168 -12.42 -7.21 0.64
#